data_3e0e1ba5f6079aa7238f915383712e9b
#
_entry.id   3e0e1ba5f6079aa7238f915383712e9b
#
_cell.length_a   1.000
_cell.length_b   1.000
_cell.length_c   1.000
_cell.angle_alpha   90.00
_cell.angle_beta   90.00
_cell.angle_gamma   90.00
#
_symmetry.space_group_name_H-M   'P 1'
#
loop_
_entity.id
_entity.type
_entity.pdbx_description
1 polymer ?
#
loop_
_entity_poly.entity_id
_entity_poly.type
_entity_poly.pdbx_seq_one_letter_code
_entity_poly.pdbx_strand_id
1 'polypeptide(L)'
;MLVVISPAKRLDWGEVPRSDLTRPLFEADAMRLARTARNLTLTGLQELMDISPDLARLNRDRFRAFSDAPGPDALRPAAFAFAGDTYQGLEAATLSADDLRYAQGHLRILSGLYGLLRPLDEIQAYRLEMGSRLKTRRGGSLYDYWGKDIARALRNQAEDVGAGLLVNCASQEYFGAVDTAALKLPIVTPAFYEEKDGRAKMVSFFAKKARGAMARFVVQNRVTAVDGLKDFDLGGYRFSAEMSQDGTLAFTRPYPSPAKAA
;
A
#
# COMPACT_ATOMS: atom_id res chain seq x y z
N MET A 1 14.31 4.61 8.23
CA MET A 1 12.86 4.57 8.54
C MET A 1 12.16 3.51 7.72
N LEU A 2 10.98 3.05 8.14
CA LEU A 2 10.07 2.25 7.31
C LEU A 2 9.00 3.14 6.70
N VAL A 3 8.49 2.76 5.52
CA VAL A 3 7.35 3.40 4.87
C VAL A 3 6.27 2.36 4.60
N VAL A 4 5.01 2.68 4.87
CA VAL A 4 3.87 1.83 4.48
C VAL A 4 2.98 2.57 3.49
N ILE A 5 2.54 1.84 2.44
CA ILE A 5 1.58 2.32 1.44
C ILE A 5 0.38 1.37 1.34
N SER A 6 -0.73 1.87 0.78
CA SER A 6 -1.87 1.02 0.43
C SER A 6 -1.63 0.26 -0.87
N PRO A 7 -2.32 -0.87 -1.10
CA PRO A 7 -2.36 -1.53 -2.40
C PRO A 7 -3.28 -0.75 -3.36
N ALA A 8 -3.55 -1.31 -4.53
CA ALA A 8 -4.53 -0.78 -5.46
C ALA A 8 -5.60 -1.83 -5.81
N LYS A 9 -6.81 -1.34 -6.12
CA LYS A 9 -7.92 -2.20 -6.60
C LYS A 9 -7.67 -2.71 -8.02
N ARG A 10 -7.02 -1.89 -8.86
CA ARG A 10 -6.60 -2.26 -10.20
C ARG A 10 -5.25 -2.95 -10.15
N LEU A 11 -5.10 -3.96 -10.97
CA LEU A 11 -3.86 -4.69 -11.16
C LEU A 11 -3.36 -4.52 -12.59
N ASP A 12 -2.05 -4.52 -12.74
CA ASP A 12 -1.35 -4.63 -14.03
C ASP A 12 -0.64 -5.99 -14.07
N TRP A 13 -0.84 -6.73 -15.15
CA TRP A 13 -0.26 -8.06 -15.35
C TRP A 13 0.68 -8.10 -16.56
N GLY A 14 1.15 -6.92 -17.02
CA GLY A 14 2.15 -6.77 -18.06
C GLY A 14 3.49 -7.42 -17.70
N GLU A 15 4.40 -7.48 -18.65
CA GLU A 15 5.75 -7.98 -18.43
C GLU A 15 6.51 -7.05 -17.47
N VAL A 16 7.25 -7.66 -16.54
CA VAL A 16 8.05 -6.95 -15.53
C VAL A 16 9.40 -7.64 -15.34
N PRO A 17 10.45 -6.92 -14.88
CA PRO A 17 11.69 -7.55 -14.47
C PRO A 17 11.45 -8.61 -13.40
N ARG A 18 12.09 -9.77 -13.52
CA ARG A 18 11.96 -10.91 -12.59
C ARG A 18 13.28 -11.23 -11.89
N SER A 19 13.99 -10.21 -11.41
CA SER A 19 15.17 -10.39 -10.56
C SER A 19 14.84 -10.19 -9.09
N ASP A 20 15.53 -10.90 -8.23
CA ASP A 20 15.47 -10.75 -6.76
C ASP A 20 14.08 -10.94 -6.14
N LEU A 21 13.24 -11.78 -6.77
CA LEU A 21 11.88 -12.07 -6.32
C LEU A 21 11.86 -12.79 -4.98
N THR A 22 10.84 -12.49 -4.18
CA THR A 22 10.67 -13.06 -2.85
C THR A 22 9.25 -13.57 -2.64
N ARG A 23 9.05 -14.42 -1.63
CA ARG A 23 7.72 -14.91 -1.26
C ARG A 23 7.11 -14.06 -0.16
N PRO A 24 5.78 -13.82 -0.18
CA PRO A 24 5.09 -13.09 0.87
C PRO A 24 5.24 -13.73 2.26
N LEU A 25 5.47 -12.91 3.28
CA LEU A 25 5.63 -13.38 4.67
C LEU A 25 4.41 -14.18 5.16
N PHE A 26 3.20 -13.72 4.82
CA PHE A 26 1.93 -14.32 5.24
C PHE A 26 1.26 -15.12 4.13
N GLU A 27 2.05 -15.81 3.28
CA GLU A 27 1.51 -16.58 2.15
C GLU A 27 0.49 -17.65 2.60
N ALA A 28 0.77 -18.35 3.71
CA ALA A 28 -0.14 -19.34 4.27
C ALA A 28 -1.48 -18.72 4.73
N ASP A 29 -1.45 -17.50 5.27
CA ASP A 29 -2.66 -16.77 5.65
C ASP A 29 -3.43 -16.29 4.42
N ALA A 30 -2.73 -15.80 3.40
CA ALA A 30 -3.34 -15.44 2.12
C ALA A 30 -4.08 -16.63 1.49
N MET A 31 -3.48 -17.82 1.54
CA MET A 31 -4.12 -19.04 1.07
C MET A 31 -5.38 -19.39 1.88
N ARG A 32 -5.36 -19.23 3.22
CA ARG A 32 -6.55 -19.45 4.07
C ARG A 32 -7.68 -18.49 3.74
N LEU A 33 -7.35 -17.20 3.57
CA LEU A 33 -8.32 -16.16 3.20
C LEU A 33 -8.87 -16.39 1.79
N ALA A 34 -8.01 -16.73 0.82
CA ALA A 34 -8.44 -17.05 -0.55
C ALA A 34 -9.39 -18.27 -0.58
N ARG A 35 -9.10 -19.31 0.21
CA ARG A 35 -10.00 -20.49 0.35
C ARG A 35 -11.34 -20.09 0.97
N THR A 36 -11.36 -19.17 1.95
CA THR A 36 -12.60 -18.65 2.54
C THR A 36 -13.40 -17.86 1.52
N ALA A 37 -12.77 -16.95 0.77
CA ALA A 37 -13.41 -16.15 -0.28
C ALA A 37 -13.90 -17.00 -1.45
N ARG A 38 -13.19 -18.06 -1.82
CA ARG A 38 -13.58 -19.04 -2.85
C ARG A 38 -14.93 -19.68 -2.60
N ASN A 39 -15.32 -19.87 -1.33
CA ASN A 39 -16.57 -20.52 -0.94
C ASN A 39 -17.77 -19.57 -0.97
N LEU A 40 -17.56 -18.26 -1.21
CA LEU A 40 -18.66 -17.32 -1.32
C LEU A 40 -19.38 -17.45 -2.66
N THR A 41 -20.70 -17.22 -2.62
CA THR A 41 -21.50 -17.07 -3.83
C THR A 41 -21.12 -15.79 -4.58
N LEU A 42 -21.55 -15.64 -5.84
CA LEU A 42 -21.35 -14.37 -6.57
C LEU A 42 -21.98 -13.20 -5.84
N THR A 43 -23.21 -13.35 -5.34
CA THR A 43 -23.89 -12.32 -4.54
C THR A 43 -23.08 -12.01 -3.27
N GLY A 44 -22.59 -13.02 -2.56
CA GLY A 44 -21.75 -12.82 -1.38
C GLY A 44 -20.44 -12.07 -1.68
N LEU A 45 -19.82 -12.29 -2.85
CA LEU A 45 -18.65 -11.52 -3.29
C LEU A 45 -18.99 -10.08 -3.66
N GLN A 46 -20.17 -9.85 -4.30
CA GLN A 46 -20.66 -8.51 -4.58
C GLN A 46 -20.87 -7.70 -3.29
N GLU A 47 -21.58 -8.29 -2.33
CA GLU A 47 -21.84 -7.66 -1.03
C GLU A 47 -20.56 -7.42 -0.23
N LEU A 48 -19.64 -8.41 -0.19
CA LEU A 48 -18.38 -8.30 0.55
C LEU A 48 -17.51 -7.13 0.07
N MET A 49 -17.46 -6.89 -1.23
CA MET A 49 -16.52 -5.96 -1.85
C MET A 49 -17.21 -4.74 -2.46
N ASP A 50 -18.53 -4.64 -2.42
CA ASP A 50 -19.35 -3.60 -3.06
C ASP A 50 -18.95 -3.40 -4.54
N ILE A 51 -19.13 -4.45 -5.36
CA ILE A 51 -18.67 -4.50 -6.74
C ILE A 51 -19.79 -4.95 -7.70
N SER A 52 -19.61 -4.60 -8.98
CA SER A 52 -20.50 -5.03 -10.04
C SER A 52 -20.50 -6.56 -10.24
N PRO A 53 -21.55 -7.14 -10.85
CA PRO A 53 -21.61 -8.57 -11.17
C PRO A 53 -20.41 -9.07 -11.99
N ASP A 54 -19.90 -8.27 -12.93
CA ASP A 54 -18.74 -8.62 -13.76
C ASP A 54 -17.45 -8.68 -12.95
N LEU A 55 -17.24 -7.71 -12.07
CA LEU A 55 -16.10 -7.72 -11.14
C LEU A 55 -16.20 -8.87 -10.14
N ALA A 56 -17.41 -9.25 -9.71
CA ALA A 56 -17.61 -10.42 -8.85
C ALA A 56 -17.23 -11.72 -9.57
N ARG A 57 -17.66 -11.87 -10.84
CA ARG A 57 -17.25 -13.01 -11.68
C ARG A 57 -15.73 -13.10 -11.83
N LEU A 58 -15.09 -12.00 -12.21
CA LEU A 58 -13.62 -11.93 -12.33
C LEU A 58 -12.91 -12.33 -11.02
N ASN A 59 -13.36 -11.82 -9.88
CA ASN A 59 -12.69 -12.12 -8.62
C ASN A 59 -13.00 -13.52 -8.08
N ARG A 60 -14.20 -14.04 -8.34
CA ARG A 60 -14.50 -15.47 -8.11
C ARG A 60 -13.51 -16.37 -8.87
N ASP A 61 -13.26 -16.07 -10.14
CA ASP A 61 -12.38 -16.87 -10.97
C ASP A 61 -10.92 -16.75 -10.52
N ARG A 62 -10.49 -15.55 -10.09
CA ARG A 62 -9.19 -15.34 -9.43
C ARG A 62 -9.06 -16.19 -8.16
N PHE A 63 -10.05 -16.16 -7.25
CA PHE A 63 -9.99 -16.98 -6.04
C PHE A 63 -10.05 -18.47 -6.31
N ARG A 64 -10.72 -18.91 -7.38
CA ARG A 64 -10.72 -20.33 -7.82
C ARG A 64 -9.36 -20.75 -8.34
N ALA A 65 -8.69 -19.91 -9.11
CA ALA A 65 -7.36 -20.15 -9.65
C ALA A 65 -6.24 -20.01 -8.60
N PHE A 66 -6.52 -19.35 -7.44
CA PHE A 66 -5.52 -19.11 -6.40
C PHE A 66 -4.96 -20.43 -5.85
N SER A 67 -3.64 -20.61 -5.92
CA SER A 67 -2.96 -21.89 -5.66
C SER A 67 -1.75 -21.72 -4.75
N ASP A 68 -1.37 -22.75 -4.02
CA ASP A 68 -0.13 -22.87 -3.26
C ASP A 68 1.08 -23.25 -4.14
N ALA A 69 0.82 -23.68 -5.37
CA ALA A 69 1.82 -23.95 -6.39
C ALA A 69 1.45 -23.26 -7.72
N PRO A 70 1.42 -21.90 -7.75
CA PRO A 70 1.09 -21.16 -8.96
C PRO A 70 2.19 -21.29 -10.01
N GLY A 71 1.79 -21.34 -11.29
CA GLY A 71 2.75 -21.19 -12.38
C GLY A 71 3.34 -19.78 -12.44
N PRO A 72 4.50 -19.58 -13.07
CA PRO A 72 5.21 -18.31 -13.10
C PRO A 72 4.39 -17.17 -13.71
N ASP A 73 3.50 -17.47 -14.67
CA ASP A 73 2.65 -16.45 -15.31
C ASP A 73 1.51 -15.96 -14.41
N ALA A 74 1.18 -16.71 -13.36
CA ALA A 74 0.20 -16.32 -12.35
C ALA A 74 0.77 -15.39 -11.27
N LEU A 75 2.06 -15.12 -11.30
CA LEU A 75 2.78 -14.34 -10.27
C LEU A 75 3.29 -13.01 -10.83
N ARG A 76 3.22 -11.96 -10.01
CA ARG A 76 3.84 -10.66 -10.27
C ARG A 76 4.38 -10.07 -8.97
N PRO A 77 5.52 -9.35 -9.00
CA PRO A 77 6.01 -8.62 -7.83
C PRO A 77 5.00 -7.54 -7.42
N ALA A 78 4.74 -7.41 -6.13
CA ALA A 78 3.65 -6.57 -5.60
C ALA A 78 3.73 -5.11 -6.06
N ALA A 79 4.92 -4.49 -6.05
CA ALA A 79 5.07 -3.09 -6.47
C ALA A 79 4.77 -2.85 -7.96
N PHE A 80 4.82 -3.88 -8.79
CA PHE A 80 4.51 -3.83 -10.23
C PHE A 80 3.11 -4.36 -10.54
N ALA A 81 2.58 -5.24 -9.69
CA ALA A 81 1.24 -5.80 -9.85
C ALA A 81 0.14 -4.79 -9.53
N PHE A 82 0.32 -3.97 -8.50
CA PHE A 82 -0.66 -2.95 -8.15
C PHE A 82 -0.57 -1.74 -9.08
N ALA A 83 -1.72 -1.32 -9.62
CA ALA A 83 -1.84 -0.19 -10.54
C ALA A 83 -2.92 0.79 -10.08
N GLY A 84 -2.54 2.01 -9.75
CA GLY A 84 -3.42 3.07 -9.27
C GLY A 84 -2.63 4.32 -8.91
N ASP A 85 -3.32 5.35 -8.41
CA ASP A 85 -2.70 6.66 -8.18
C ASP A 85 -1.45 6.59 -7.29
N THR A 86 -1.45 5.78 -6.23
CA THR A 86 -0.27 5.58 -5.37
C THR A 86 0.92 5.01 -6.18
N TYR A 87 0.66 4.06 -7.06
CA TYR A 87 1.70 3.42 -7.87
C TYR A 87 2.16 4.29 -9.04
N GLN A 88 1.30 5.19 -9.50
CA GLN A 88 1.71 6.27 -10.42
C GLN A 88 2.65 7.28 -9.76
N GLY A 89 2.59 7.45 -8.45
CA GLY A 89 3.54 8.26 -7.71
C GLY A 89 4.81 7.51 -7.30
N LEU A 90 4.70 6.21 -7.02
CA LEU A 90 5.84 5.35 -6.69
C LEU A 90 6.73 5.09 -7.91
N GLU A 91 6.13 4.90 -9.09
CA GLU A 91 6.83 4.64 -10.37
C GLU A 91 7.90 3.55 -10.23
N ALA A 92 7.53 2.40 -9.66
CA ALA A 92 8.47 1.32 -9.32
C ALA A 92 9.35 0.88 -10.51
N ALA A 93 8.81 0.91 -11.74
CA ALA A 93 9.53 0.53 -12.95
C ALA A 93 10.70 1.46 -13.32
N THR A 94 10.75 2.68 -12.76
CA THR A 94 11.81 3.66 -13.00
C THR A 94 12.80 3.76 -11.83
N LEU A 95 12.64 2.96 -10.78
CA LEU A 95 13.61 2.85 -9.71
C LEU A 95 14.84 2.06 -10.19
N SER A 96 16.02 2.48 -9.77
CA SER A 96 17.24 1.73 -10.03
C SER A 96 17.22 0.37 -9.30
N ALA A 97 18.05 -0.57 -9.73
CA ALA A 97 18.19 -1.85 -9.01
C ALA A 97 18.60 -1.65 -7.55
N ASP A 98 19.41 -0.62 -7.26
CA ASP A 98 19.82 -0.27 -5.91
C ASP A 98 18.67 0.30 -5.08
N ASP A 99 17.83 1.15 -5.68
CA ASP A 99 16.61 1.66 -5.03
C ASP A 99 15.61 0.55 -4.75
N LEU A 100 15.44 -0.41 -5.66
CA LEU A 100 14.57 -1.56 -5.45
C LEU A 100 15.08 -2.45 -4.30
N ARG A 101 16.40 -2.69 -4.21
CA ARG A 101 17.01 -3.42 -3.08
C ARG A 101 16.78 -2.69 -1.76
N TYR A 102 16.97 -1.38 -1.74
CA TYR A 102 16.68 -0.59 -0.55
C TYR A 102 15.19 -0.61 -0.19
N ALA A 103 14.31 -0.44 -1.17
CA ALA A 103 12.86 -0.51 -0.99
C ALA A 103 12.42 -1.87 -0.42
N GLN A 104 13.09 -2.97 -0.79
CA GLN A 104 12.80 -4.30 -0.28
C GLN A 104 13.00 -4.39 1.25
N GLY A 105 13.93 -3.62 1.82
CA GLY A 105 14.14 -3.48 3.26
C GLY A 105 13.21 -2.46 3.93
N HIS A 106 12.86 -1.36 3.24
CA HIS A 106 12.30 -0.16 3.86
C HIS A 106 10.88 0.21 3.45
N LEU A 107 10.33 -0.36 2.37
CA LEU A 107 8.95 -0.14 1.91
C LEU A 107 8.10 -1.37 2.16
N ARG A 108 6.88 -1.15 2.63
CA ARG A 108 5.87 -2.20 2.84
C ARG A 108 4.55 -1.79 2.21
N ILE A 109 3.86 -2.76 1.63
CA ILE A 109 2.54 -2.60 1.04
C ILE A 109 1.56 -3.34 1.96
N LEU A 110 0.61 -2.62 2.54
CA LEU A 110 -0.47 -3.25 3.30
C LEU A 110 -1.43 -3.97 2.33
N SER A 111 -2.00 -5.08 2.74
CA SER A 111 -2.83 -5.91 1.89
C SER A 111 -3.93 -6.61 2.68
N GLY A 112 -5.18 -6.57 2.20
CA GLY A 112 -6.26 -7.29 2.83
C GLY A 112 -6.06 -8.81 2.78
N LEU A 113 -5.51 -9.33 1.68
CA LEU A 113 -5.28 -10.77 1.50
C LEU A 113 -3.93 -11.24 2.08
N TYR A 114 -2.85 -10.51 1.84
CA TYR A 114 -1.49 -10.90 2.24
C TYR A 114 -0.99 -10.21 3.52
N GLY A 115 -1.79 -9.36 4.16
CA GLY A 115 -1.42 -8.58 5.35
C GLY A 115 -0.34 -7.55 5.05
N LEU A 116 0.89 -8.00 4.85
CA LEU A 116 2.06 -7.16 4.62
C LEU A 116 2.93 -7.75 3.51
N LEU A 117 3.29 -6.91 2.54
CA LEU A 117 4.11 -7.29 1.40
C LEU A 117 5.36 -6.40 1.29
N ARG A 118 6.45 -6.98 0.81
CA ARG A 118 7.62 -6.27 0.29
C ARG A 118 7.39 -5.93 -1.20
N PRO A 119 8.09 -4.95 -1.77
CA PRO A 119 7.96 -4.59 -3.18
C PRO A 119 8.09 -5.74 -4.17
N LEU A 120 9.03 -6.65 -3.94
CA LEU A 120 9.36 -7.78 -4.82
C LEU A 120 8.73 -9.11 -4.37
N ASP A 121 7.81 -9.10 -3.42
CA ASP A 121 7.03 -10.28 -3.08
C ASP A 121 6.11 -10.66 -4.23
N GLU A 122 6.19 -11.90 -4.70
CA GLU A 122 5.35 -12.43 -5.77
C GLU A 122 3.94 -12.68 -5.27
N ILE A 123 2.97 -12.04 -5.88
CA ILE A 123 1.55 -12.19 -5.56
C ILE A 123 0.77 -12.75 -6.74
N GLN A 124 -0.30 -13.47 -6.45
CA GLN A 124 -1.33 -13.85 -7.42
C GLN A 124 -2.38 -12.74 -7.51
N ALA A 125 -3.07 -12.67 -8.65
CA ALA A 125 -4.11 -11.67 -8.86
C ALA A 125 -5.29 -11.86 -7.88
N TYR A 126 -5.68 -10.81 -7.19
CA TYR A 126 -6.80 -10.79 -6.26
C TYR A 126 -7.42 -9.40 -6.13
N ARG A 127 -8.59 -9.34 -5.52
CA ARG A 127 -9.15 -8.13 -4.95
C ARG A 127 -9.80 -8.49 -3.61
N LEU A 128 -9.33 -7.88 -2.55
CA LEU A 128 -9.89 -7.98 -1.21
C LEU A 128 -9.39 -6.76 -0.41
N GLU A 129 -10.27 -5.80 -0.18
CA GLU A 129 -9.96 -4.58 0.57
C GLU A 129 -9.87 -4.88 2.07
N MET A 130 -9.04 -4.12 2.81
CA MET A 130 -8.84 -4.32 4.25
C MET A 130 -10.12 -4.12 5.06
N GLY A 131 -10.99 -3.21 4.65
CA GLY A 131 -12.29 -2.97 5.27
C GLY A 131 -13.34 -4.07 5.07
N SER A 132 -13.02 -5.12 4.28
CA SER A 132 -13.97 -6.20 3.99
C SER A 132 -14.32 -7.02 5.23
N ARG A 133 -15.63 -7.30 5.40
CA ARG A 133 -16.17 -8.11 6.50
C ARG A 133 -16.18 -9.60 6.17
N LEU A 134 -15.03 -10.12 5.76
CA LEU A 134 -14.87 -11.55 5.50
C LEU A 134 -14.87 -12.33 6.83
N LYS A 135 -15.93 -13.09 7.09
CA LYS A 135 -16.01 -13.95 8.27
C LYS A 135 -15.02 -15.09 8.20
N THR A 136 -14.23 -15.26 9.24
CA THR A 136 -13.24 -16.32 9.39
C THR A 136 -13.32 -16.93 10.78
N ARG A 137 -12.53 -17.94 11.07
CA ARG A 137 -12.40 -18.47 12.44
C ARG A 137 -11.75 -17.48 13.42
N ARG A 138 -11.05 -16.43 12.93
CA ARG A 138 -10.40 -15.42 13.75
C ARG A 138 -11.27 -14.19 14.02
N GLY A 139 -12.44 -14.05 13.38
CA GLY A 139 -13.36 -12.93 13.59
C GLY A 139 -14.22 -12.61 12.40
N GLY A 140 -14.97 -11.50 12.48
CA GLY A 140 -15.95 -11.06 11.50
C GLY A 140 -15.42 -10.12 10.43
N SER A 141 -14.15 -9.73 10.49
CA SER A 141 -13.51 -8.77 9.57
C SER A 141 -12.05 -9.13 9.32
N LEU A 142 -11.41 -8.49 8.33
CA LEU A 142 -9.97 -8.63 8.12
C LEU A 142 -9.16 -7.92 9.22
N TYR A 143 -9.70 -6.90 9.86
CA TYR A 143 -9.08 -6.30 11.04
C TYR A 143 -8.95 -7.30 12.18
N ASP A 144 -10.02 -8.07 12.45
CA ASP A 144 -9.98 -9.15 13.45
C ASP A 144 -9.01 -10.26 13.05
N TYR A 145 -8.98 -10.59 11.73
CA TYR A 145 -8.12 -11.64 11.22
C TYR A 145 -6.64 -11.32 11.41
N TRP A 146 -6.22 -10.11 11.05
CA TRP A 146 -4.82 -9.69 11.14
C TRP A 146 -4.41 -9.30 12.55
N GLY A 147 -5.32 -8.76 13.35
CA GLY A 147 -5.08 -8.41 14.75
C GLY A 147 -3.76 -7.66 14.94
N LYS A 148 -2.80 -8.29 15.61
CA LYS A 148 -1.47 -7.72 15.89
C LYS A 148 -0.36 -8.20 14.93
N ASP A 149 -0.67 -9.09 14.00
CA ASP A 149 0.35 -9.77 13.21
C ASP A 149 1.09 -8.82 12.26
N ILE A 150 0.37 -7.90 11.61
CA ILE A 150 0.97 -6.87 10.74
C ILE A 150 1.89 -5.94 11.55
N ALA A 151 1.43 -5.47 12.71
CA ALA A 151 2.22 -4.57 13.55
C ALA A 151 3.51 -5.23 14.07
N ARG A 152 3.43 -6.51 14.47
CA ARG A 152 4.59 -7.28 14.88
C ARG A 152 5.60 -7.46 13.74
N ALA A 153 5.11 -7.79 12.53
CA ALA A 153 5.96 -7.92 11.36
C ALA A 153 6.66 -6.61 11.00
N LEU A 154 5.94 -5.47 11.08
CA LEU A 154 6.52 -4.14 10.87
C LEU A 154 7.58 -3.81 11.92
N ARG A 155 7.32 -4.11 13.19
CA ARG A 155 8.29 -3.90 14.26
C ARG A 155 9.55 -4.73 14.06
N ASN A 156 9.43 -6.02 13.79
CA ASN A 156 10.57 -6.89 13.54
C ASN A 156 11.40 -6.39 12.35
N GLN A 157 10.72 -5.99 11.27
CA GLN A 157 11.42 -5.38 10.12
C GLN A 157 12.13 -4.08 10.47
N ALA A 158 11.55 -3.25 11.34
CA ALA A 158 12.20 -2.02 11.80
C ALA A 158 13.49 -2.34 12.58
N GLU A 159 13.43 -3.35 13.44
CA GLU A 159 14.60 -3.85 14.18
C GLU A 159 15.68 -4.36 13.21
N ASP A 160 15.30 -5.17 12.20
CA ASP A 160 16.23 -5.75 11.20
C ASP A 160 17.00 -4.70 10.40
N VAL A 161 16.34 -3.56 10.07
CA VAL A 161 16.95 -2.49 9.26
C VAL A 161 17.37 -1.25 10.07
N GLY A 162 17.28 -1.32 11.41
CA GLY A 162 17.62 -0.21 12.28
C GLY A 162 16.71 1.02 12.11
N ALA A 163 15.43 0.82 11.75
CA ALA A 163 14.49 1.91 11.54
C ALA A 163 13.82 2.34 12.86
N GLY A 164 14.05 3.55 13.30
CA GLY A 164 13.42 4.13 14.50
C GLY A 164 12.07 4.82 14.26
N LEU A 165 11.52 4.80 13.03
CA LEU A 165 10.33 5.57 12.64
C LEU A 165 9.56 4.86 11.54
N LEU A 166 8.22 4.94 11.59
CA LEU A 166 7.31 4.53 10.52
C LEU A 166 6.67 5.75 9.85
N VAL A 167 6.78 5.85 8.52
CA VAL A 167 6.06 6.83 7.69
C VAL A 167 4.80 6.18 7.14
N ASN A 168 3.65 6.70 7.55
CA ASN A 168 2.35 6.20 7.11
C ASN A 168 1.88 6.92 5.84
N CYS A 169 2.17 6.36 4.69
CA CYS A 169 1.62 6.77 3.39
C CYS A 169 0.38 5.95 2.98
N ALA A 170 -0.14 5.08 3.84
CA ALA A 170 -1.35 4.32 3.59
C ALA A 170 -2.63 5.12 3.89
N SER A 171 -3.77 4.65 3.39
CA SER A 171 -5.07 5.19 3.77
C SER A 171 -5.45 4.77 5.19
N GLN A 172 -6.42 5.49 5.79
CA GLN A 172 -6.96 5.13 7.11
C GLN A 172 -7.50 3.70 7.13
N GLU A 173 -8.19 3.27 6.05
CA GLU A 173 -8.69 1.91 5.92
C GLU A 173 -7.58 0.87 6.10
N TYR A 174 -6.46 1.01 5.38
CA TYR A 174 -5.38 0.03 5.43
C TYR A 174 -4.54 0.17 6.70
N PHE A 175 -4.25 1.39 7.12
CA PHE A 175 -3.47 1.61 8.34
C PHE A 175 -4.23 1.23 9.62
N GLY A 176 -5.56 1.22 9.57
CA GLY A 176 -6.41 0.72 10.66
C GLY A 176 -6.18 -0.75 11.03
N ALA A 177 -5.52 -1.52 10.16
CA ALA A 177 -5.10 -2.90 10.45
C ALA A 177 -3.75 -2.99 11.23
N VAL A 178 -3.09 -1.85 11.45
CA VAL A 178 -1.83 -1.80 12.20
C VAL A 178 -2.12 -1.42 13.65
N ASP A 179 -2.04 -2.40 14.56
CA ASP A 179 -2.13 -2.16 16.02
C ASP A 179 -0.92 -1.32 16.46
N THR A 180 -1.14 -0.02 16.68
CA THR A 180 -0.07 0.92 17.02
C THR A 180 0.58 0.63 18.38
N ALA A 181 -0.16 0.04 19.32
CA ALA A 181 0.39 -0.38 20.61
C ALA A 181 1.35 -1.57 20.47
N ALA A 182 1.08 -2.49 19.53
CA ALA A 182 1.97 -3.61 19.23
C ALA A 182 3.15 -3.21 18.33
N LEU A 183 2.97 -2.19 17.49
CA LEU A 183 4.02 -1.65 16.59
C LEU A 183 5.20 -1.07 17.38
N LYS A 184 4.94 -0.27 18.42
CA LYS A 184 5.95 0.34 19.31
C LYS A 184 6.99 1.21 18.57
N LEU A 185 6.58 1.86 17.48
CA LEU A 185 7.40 2.83 16.76
C LEU A 185 6.68 4.18 16.73
N PRO A 186 7.42 5.30 16.75
CA PRO A 186 6.88 6.59 16.35
C PRO A 186 6.32 6.54 14.94
N ILE A 187 5.21 7.24 14.70
CA ILE A 187 4.53 7.28 13.41
C ILE A 187 4.45 8.71 12.93
N VAL A 188 4.83 8.94 11.68
CA VAL A 188 4.62 10.22 10.98
C VAL A 188 3.75 9.97 9.74
N THR A 189 2.72 10.78 9.57
CA THR A 189 1.78 10.70 8.45
C THR A 189 1.90 11.94 7.58
N PRO A 190 2.42 11.88 6.35
CA PRO A 190 2.36 12.99 5.41
C PRO A 190 0.94 13.21 4.91
N ALA A 191 0.48 14.46 4.96
CA ALA A 191 -0.82 14.91 4.49
C ALA A 191 -0.64 15.93 3.36
N PHE A 192 -1.38 15.76 2.25
CA PHE A 192 -1.19 16.53 1.02
C PHE A 192 -2.44 17.31 0.68
N TYR A 193 -2.26 18.61 0.43
CA TYR A 193 -3.36 19.56 0.19
C TYR A 193 -3.11 20.37 -1.09
N GLU A 194 -4.17 20.62 -1.84
CA GLU A 194 -4.22 21.56 -2.96
C GLU A 194 -4.82 22.88 -2.49
N GLU A 195 -4.13 23.97 -2.79
CA GLU A 195 -4.56 25.32 -2.48
C GLU A 195 -5.29 25.93 -3.67
N LYS A 196 -6.54 26.35 -3.44
CA LYS A 196 -7.35 27.06 -4.39
C LYS A 196 -8.16 28.14 -3.70
N ASP A 197 -8.14 29.36 -4.22
CA ASP A 197 -8.91 30.51 -3.71
C ASP A 197 -8.67 30.75 -2.19
N GLY A 198 -7.40 30.63 -1.76
CA GLY A 198 -6.98 30.82 -0.37
C GLY A 198 -7.41 29.69 0.58
N ARG A 199 -7.87 28.56 0.07
CA ARG A 199 -8.26 27.40 0.87
C ARG A 199 -7.47 26.16 0.48
N ALA A 200 -6.92 25.50 1.48
CA ALA A 200 -6.26 24.21 1.31
C ALA A 200 -7.26 23.07 1.47
N LYS A 201 -7.31 22.15 0.51
CA LYS A 201 -8.22 20.98 0.52
C LYS A 201 -7.49 19.73 0.06
N MET A 202 -7.69 18.63 0.77
CA MET A 202 -7.19 17.31 0.34
C MET A 202 -8.06 16.79 -0.82
N VAL A 203 -7.43 16.55 -1.97
CA VAL A 203 -8.07 15.93 -3.13
C VAL A 203 -7.61 14.48 -3.23
N SER A 204 -8.54 13.54 -3.11
CA SER A 204 -8.25 12.11 -2.89
C SER A 204 -7.25 11.51 -3.88
N PHE A 205 -7.40 11.72 -5.19
CA PHE A 205 -6.51 11.12 -6.17
C PHE A 205 -5.12 11.77 -6.18
N PHE A 206 -5.03 13.10 -5.96
CA PHE A 206 -3.75 13.79 -5.80
C PHE A 206 -3.01 13.33 -4.55
N ALA A 207 -3.72 13.24 -3.43
CA ALA A 207 -3.15 12.75 -2.18
C ALA A 207 -2.63 11.31 -2.29
N LYS A 208 -3.34 10.42 -3.02
CA LYS A 208 -2.87 9.06 -3.28
C LYS A 208 -1.56 9.06 -4.09
N LYS A 209 -1.50 9.85 -5.16
CA LYS A 209 -0.30 9.96 -5.99
C LYS A 209 0.86 10.53 -5.17
N ALA A 210 0.63 11.57 -4.39
CA ALA A 210 1.65 12.20 -3.54
C ALA A 210 2.19 11.24 -2.46
N ARG A 211 1.35 10.37 -1.88
CA ARG A 211 1.79 9.32 -0.94
C ARG A 211 2.73 8.32 -1.60
N GLY A 212 2.46 7.91 -2.83
CA GLY A 212 3.38 7.08 -3.61
C GLY A 212 4.70 7.80 -3.92
N ALA A 213 4.62 9.08 -4.32
CA ALA A 213 5.79 9.92 -4.56
C ALA A 213 6.63 10.14 -3.28
N MET A 214 5.99 10.29 -2.11
CA MET A 214 6.69 10.36 -0.81
C MET A 214 7.42 9.04 -0.51
N ALA A 215 6.80 7.90 -0.74
CA ALA A 215 7.46 6.61 -0.58
C ALA A 215 8.67 6.47 -1.51
N ARG A 216 8.54 6.89 -2.78
CA ARG A 216 9.65 6.98 -3.74
C ARG A 216 10.77 7.90 -3.25
N PHE A 217 10.41 9.10 -2.79
CA PHE A 217 11.36 10.09 -2.29
C PHE A 217 12.19 9.53 -1.11
N VAL A 218 11.54 8.89 -0.14
CA VAL A 218 12.22 8.25 0.99
C VAL A 218 13.18 7.16 0.51
N VAL A 219 12.77 6.35 -0.45
CA VAL A 219 13.62 5.28 -1.02
C VAL A 219 14.82 5.85 -1.75
N GLN A 220 14.63 6.79 -2.68
CA GLN A 220 15.71 7.34 -3.51
C GLN A 220 16.72 8.17 -2.72
N ASN A 221 16.26 8.92 -1.72
CA ASN A 221 17.11 9.79 -0.91
C ASN A 221 17.60 9.13 0.38
N ARG A 222 17.27 7.84 0.62
CA ARG A 222 17.66 7.11 1.85
C ARG A 222 17.31 7.89 3.13
N VAL A 223 16.13 8.55 3.15
CA VAL A 223 15.73 9.40 4.26
C VAL A 223 15.62 8.58 5.55
N THR A 224 16.27 9.01 6.62
CA THR A 224 16.33 8.30 7.90
C THR A 224 15.73 9.06 9.07
N ALA A 225 15.55 10.39 8.94
CA ALA A 225 15.02 11.27 9.98
C ALA A 225 13.81 12.07 9.49
N VAL A 226 12.97 12.52 10.44
CA VAL A 226 11.74 13.30 10.15
C VAL A 226 12.04 14.57 9.37
N ASP A 227 13.14 15.25 9.70
CA ASP A 227 13.50 16.51 9.03
C ASP A 227 13.76 16.31 7.54
N GLY A 228 14.35 15.20 7.13
CA GLY A 228 14.55 14.90 5.72
C GLY A 228 13.25 14.67 4.93
N LEU A 229 12.13 14.40 5.60
CA LEU A 229 10.83 14.34 4.93
C LEU A 229 10.33 15.73 4.51
N LYS A 230 10.75 16.78 5.20
CA LYS A 230 10.34 18.17 4.91
C LYS A 230 10.91 18.68 3.60
N ASP A 231 11.97 18.05 3.08
CA ASP A 231 12.59 18.38 1.78
C ASP A 231 11.81 17.83 0.59
N PHE A 232 10.70 17.11 0.83
CA PHE A 232 9.85 16.57 -0.24
C PHE A 232 9.22 17.69 -1.08
N ASP A 233 9.50 17.68 -2.39
CA ASP A 233 9.05 18.69 -3.36
C ASP A 233 8.40 18.10 -4.63
N LEU A 234 8.29 16.76 -4.73
CA LEU A 234 7.76 16.10 -5.91
C LEU A 234 6.30 16.50 -6.17
N GLY A 235 6.00 16.75 -7.44
CA GLY A 235 4.66 17.19 -7.87
C GLY A 235 4.32 18.63 -7.46
N GLY A 236 5.33 19.43 -7.08
CA GLY A 236 5.18 20.83 -6.69
C GLY A 236 4.70 21.04 -5.25
N TYR A 237 4.66 20.00 -4.44
CA TYR A 237 4.34 20.13 -3.01
C TYR A 237 5.50 20.78 -2.24
N ARG A 238 5.14 21.50 -1.17
CA ARG A 238 6.07 22.08 -0.23
C ARG A 238 5.60 21.85 1.19
N PHE A 239 6.53 21.61 2.09
CA PHE A 239 6.24 21.46 3.51
C PHE A 239 5.61 22.74 4.08
N SER A 240 4.54 22.59 4.85
CA SER A 240 3.87 23.67 5.59
C SER A 240 3.96 23.39 7.09
N ALA A 241 4.80 24.16 7.78
CA ALA A 241 4.91 24.06 9.23
C ALA A 241 3.61 24.49 9.94
N GLU A 242 2.92 25.52 9.39
CA GLU A 242 1.68 26.06 9.94
C GLU A 242 0.54 25.06 9.94
N MET A 243 0.45 24.21 8.90
CA MET A 243 -0.60 23.20 8.76
C MET A 243 -0.20 21.84 9.38
N SER A 244 1.02 21.71 9.84
CA SER A 244 1.54 20.49 10.46
C SER A 244 1.13 20.39 11.92
N GLN A 245 0.93 19.16 12.40
CA GLN A 245 0.59 18.85 13.79
C GLN A 245 1.46 17.68 14.25
N ASP A 246 1.47 17.40 15.57
CA ASP A 246 2.18 16.24 16.10
C ASP A 246 1.82 14.95 15.34
N GLY A 247 2.84 14.27 14.81
CA GLY A 247 2.69 13.06 14.03
C GLY A 247 2.16 13.26 12.60
N THR A 248 1.84 14.51 12.18
CA THR A 248 1.36 14.81 10.82
C THR A 248 2.18 15.92 10.19
N LEU A 249 2.83 15.64 9.06
CA LEU A 249 3.52 16.64 8.23
C LEU A 249 2.62 17.05 7.07
N ALA A 250 2.23 18.31 7.03
CA ALA A 250 1.41 18.85 5.95
C ALA A 250 2.29 19.35 4.79
N PHE A 251 1.86 19.03 3.58
CA PHE A 251 2.46 19.50 2.32
C PHE A 251 1.38 20.15 1.48
N THR A 252 1.66 21.33 0.97
CA THR A 252 0.71 22.09 0.14
C THR A 252 1.28 22.33 -1.25
N ARG A 253 0.41 22.53 -2.22
CA ARG A 253 0.73 23.02 -3.56
C ARG A 253 -0.42 23.81 -4.14
N PRO A 254 -0.20 24.70 -5.11
CA PRO A 254 -1.28 25.27 -5.90
C PRO A 254 -2.14 24.17 -6.57
N TYR A 255 -3.45 24.35 -6.61
CA TYR A 255 -4.34 23.44 -7.35
C TYR A 255 -3.87 23.37 -8.81
N PRO A 256 -3.58 22.18 -9.36
CA PRO A 256 -3.12 22.07 -10.73
C PRO A 256 -4.15 22.63 -11.70
N SER A 257 -3.77 23.64 -12.48
CA SER A 257 -4.61 24.11 -13.59
C SER A 257 -4.73 22.99 -14.63
N PRO A 258 -5.90 22.81 -15.27
CA PRO A 258 -5.99 21.90 -16.40
C PRO A 258 -4.93 22.34 -17.42
N ALA A 259 -4.09 21.39 -17.84
CA ALA A 259 -3.13 21.65 -18.91
C ALA A 259 -3.92 22.26 -20.08
N LYS A 260 -3.54 23.45 -20.52
CA LYS A 260 -4.07 23.99 -21.78
C LYS A 260 -3.76 22.92 -22.83
N ALA A 261 -4.82 22.30 -23.38
CA ALA A 261 -4.67 21.44 -24.54
C ALA A 261 -3.96 22.25 -25.62
N ALA A 262 -2.71 21.83 -25.93
CA ALA A 262 -1.95 22.36 -27.05
C ALA A 262 -2.37 21.64 -28.32
#